data_5dad54d89a0877a7b1243ec0c60212d8
#
_entry.id   5dad54d89a0877a7b1243ec0c60212d8
#
_cell.length_a   1.000
_cell.length_b   1.000
_cell.length_c   1.000
_cell.angle_alpha   90.00
_cell.angle_beta   90.00
_cell.angle_gamma   90.00
#
_symmetry.space_group_name_H-M   'P 1'
#
loop_
_entity.id
_entity.type
_entity.pdbx_description
1 polymer ?
#
loop_
_entity_poly.entity_id
_entity_poly.type
_entity_poly.pdbx_seq_one_letter_code
_entity_poly.pdbx_strand_id
1 'polypeptide(L)'
;MKRSLSAVGLCFVLMLGLSREAGAFDETQLQELQLLGENCPSCDLSGAKLNREDLSKKNLTEADLTQAYLNGVNLSEANLSWANLTGAHLGTANLSKANLEEANLSRASLFWSDLTKANLTWAVLTEANLTGADLTKAKLNWANLTGADLTEVELTGASLTGANLTRTIFCETEMTDGTMNNSGC
;
A
#
# COMPACT_ATOMS: atom_id res chain seq x y z
N MET A 1 22.82 -31.45 12.56
CA MET A 1 23.22 -30.18 11.96
C MET A 1 22.18 -29.76 10.92
N LYS A 2 21.22 -28.93 11.31
CA LYS A 2 20.24 -28.36 10.38
C LYS A 2 20.86 -27.11 9.77
N ARG A 3 21.14 -27.11 8.46
CA ARG A 3 21.57 -25.93 7.73
C ARG A 3 20.33 -25.06 7.49
N SER A 4 20.28 -23.87 8.09
CA SER A 4 19.32 -22.85 7.72
C SER A 4 19.68 -22.34 6.32
N LEU A 5 18.82 -22.58 5.34
CA LEU A 5 18.90 -21.90 4.06
C LEU A 5 18.46 -20.45 4.31
N SER A 6 19.31 -19.49 3.98
CA SER A 6 19.00 -18.07 4.12
C SER A 6 17.91 -17.66 3.13
N ALA A 7 17.02 -16.77 3.55
CA ALA A 7 15.89 -16.26 2.77
C ALA A 7 16.23 -15.73 1.37
N VAL A 8 17.50 -15.35 1.14
CA VAL A 8 18.02 -14.88 -0.17
C VAL A 8 18.08 -16.02 -1.21
N GLY A 9 18.14 -17.28 -0.78
CA GLY A 9 18.22 -18.43 -1.69
C GLY A 9 16.88 -18.85 -2.29
N LEU A 10 15.78 -18.53 -1.63
CA LEU A 10 14.45 -18.99 -2.06
C LEU A 10 13.81 -18.11 -3.16
N CYS A 11 14.08 -16.80 -3.16
CA CYS A 11 13.69 -15.93 -4.27
C CYS A 11 14.32 -16.34 -5.61
N PHE A 12 15.49 -16.99 -5.59
CA PHE A 12 16.21 -17.42 -6.80
C PHE A 12 15.69 -18.74 -7.39
N VAL A 13 15.06 -19.60 -6.60
CA VAL A 13 14.55 -20.91 -7.07
C VAL A 13 13.21 -20.73 -7.80
N LEU A 14 12.42 -19.70 -7.48
CA LEU A 14 11.18 -19.36 -8.19
C LEU A 14 11.38 -18.81 -9.61
N MET A 15 12.61 -18.38 -9.95
CA MET A 15 12.92 -17.80 -11.28
C MET A 15 13.26 -18.80 -12.37
N LEU A 16 13.41 -20.11 -12.09
CA LEU A 16 14.00 -21.08 -13.02
C LEU A 16 13.01 -21.94 -13.80
N GLY A 17 11.74 -21.61 -13.85
CA GLY A 17 10.78 -22.52 -14.50
C GLY A 17 9.62 -21.98 -15.30
N LEU A 18 9.37 -20.68 -15.39
CA LEU A 18 8.18 -20.17 -16.08
C LEU A 18 8.55 -19.07 -17.09
N SER A 19 8.25 -19.32 -18.35
CA SER A 19 8.24 -18.30 -19.40
C SER A 19 7.32 -17.16 -18.98
N ARG A 20 7.92 -15.97 -18.78
CA ARG A 20 7.21 -14.72 -18.46
C ARG A 20 6.31 -14.33 -19.64
N GLU A 21 5.06 -14.73 -19.60
CA GLU A 21 4.02 -13.94 -20.25
C GLU A 21 3.64 -12.82 -19.27
N ALA A 22 3.88 -11.59 -19.67
CA ALA A 22 3.55 -10.42 -18.87
C ALA A 22 2.05 -10.43 -18.56
N GLY A 23 1.70 -10.61 -17.26
CA GLY A 23 0.35 -10.38 -16.78
C GLY A 23 -0.41 -11.53 -16.14
N ALA A 24 0.20 -12.68 -15.87
CA ALA A 24 -0.48 -13.75 -15.14
C ALA A 24 0.32 -14.19 -13.92
N PHE A 25 -0.02 -13.61 -12.75
CA PHE A 25 0.35 -14.20 -11.48
C PHE A 25 -0.47 -15.50 -11.33
N ASP A 26 0.20 -16.64 -11.20
CA ASP A 26 -0.44 -17.96 -11.13
C ASP A 26 -0.88 -18.26 -9.68
N GLU A 27 -2.04 -18.93 -9.51
CA GLU A 27 -2.54 -19.39 -8.20
C GLU A 27 -1.51 -20.24 -7.42
N THR A 28 -0.57 -20.90 -8.13
CA THR A 28 0.53 -21.66 -7.52
C THR A 28 1.51 -20.76 -6.75
N GLN A 29 1.77 -19.55 -7.21
CA GLN A 29 2.65 -18.57 -6.53
C GLN A 29 1.98 -18.01 -5.26
N LEU A 30 0.64 -17.88 -5.29
CA LEU A 30 -0.14 -17.50 -4.12
C LEU A 30 -0.11 -18.59 -3.04
N GLN A 31 -0.25 -19.87 -3.45
CA GLN A 31 -0.13 -21.02 -2.54
C GLN A 31 1.27 -21.10 -1.92
N GLU A 32 2.32 -20.81 -2.66
CA GLU A 32 3.69 -20.77 -2.14
C GLU A 32 3.88 -19.63 -1.14
N LEU A 33 3.34 -18.44 -1.41
CA LEU A 33 3.34 -17.32 -0.46
C LEU A 33 2.59 -17.65 0.84
N GLN A 34 1.47 -18.39 0.74
CA GLN A 34 0.67 -18.84 1.88
C GLN A 34 1.31 -20.02 2.61
N LEU A 35 1.88 -21.01 1.89
CA LEU A 35 2.50 -22.21 2.45
C LEU A 35 3.84 -21.92 3.11
N LEU A 36 4.63 -20.96 2.60
CA LEU A 36 5.92 -20.62 3.17
C LEU A 36 5.78 -19.80 4.44
N GLY A 37 4.59 -19.24 4.73
CA GLY A 37 4.31 -18.47 5.96
C GLY A 37 5.24 -17.26 6.14
N GLU A 38 6.09 -17.01 5.14
CA GLU A 38 7.24 -16.15 5.25
C GLU A 38 7.05 -14.80 4.56
N ASN A 39 7.82 -13.86 5.03
CA ASN A 39 7.96 -12.52 4.51
C ASN A 39 8.55 -12.57 3.10
N CYS A 40 8.18 -11.63 2.27
CA CYS A 40 8.62 -11.56 0.88
C CYS A 40 9.24 -10.17 0.57
N PRO A 41 10.38 -9.82 1.20
CA PRO A 41 11.06 -8.57 0.89
C PRO A 41 11.58 -8.60 -0.55
N SER A 42 11.44 -7.45 -1.25
CA SER A 42 11.86 -7.26 -2.64
C SER A 42 11.23 -8.23 -3.66
N CYS A 43 10.04 -8.82 -3.34
CA CYS A 43 9.33 -9.70 -4.26
C CYS A 43 8.74 -8.94 -5.44
N ASP A 44 8.75 -9.56 -6.62
CA ASP A 44 7.97 -9.14 -7.78
C ASP A 44 6.54 -9.71 -7.68
N LEU A 45 5.62 -8.86 -7.22
CA LEU A 45 4.18 -9.12 -7.11
C LEU A 45 3.40 -8.22 -8.08
N SER A 46 4.07 -7.71 -9.12
CA SER A 46 3.45 -6.81 -10.09
C SER A 46 2.29 -7.49 -10.82
N GLY A 47 1.13 -6.83 -10.84
CA GLY A 47 -0.10 -7.37 -11.42
C GLY A 47 -0.72 -8.56 -10.68
N ALA A 48 -0.18 -8.95 -9.51
CA ALA A 48 -0.67 -10.08 -8.73
C ALA A 48 -2.14 -9.93 -8.34
N LYS A 49 -2.91 -11.02 -8.37
CA LYS A 49 -4.31 -11.06 -7.94
C LYS A 49 -4.40 -11.50 -6.48
N LEU A 50 -4.35 -10.52 -5.59
CA LEU A 50 -4.30 -10.69 -4.13
C LEU A 50 -5.57 -10.13 -3.44
N ASN A 51 -6.68 -10.04 -4.19
CA ASN A 51 -7.93 -9.51 -3.64
C ASN A 51 -8.40 -10.35 -2.45
N ARG A 52 -8.70 -9.66 -1.33
CA ARG A 52 -9.24 -10.24 -0.09
C ARG A 52 -8.32 -11.23 0.63
N GLU A 53 -7.05 -11.34 0.21
CA GLU A 53 -6.05 -12.16 0.89
C GLU A 53 -5.66 -11.56 2.24
N ASP A 54 -5.19 -12.41 3.16
CA ASP A 54 -4.63 -11.98 4.43
C ASP A 54 -3.10 -11.92 4.36
N LEU A 55 -2.60 -10.70 4.22
CA LEU A 55 -1.18 -10.36 4.22
C LEU A 55 -0.81 -9.53 5.47
N SER A 56 -1.64 -9.61 6.52
CA SER A 56 -1.39 -8.88 7.76
C SER A 56 -0.04 -9.26 8.37
N LYS A 57 0.67 -8.25 8.91
CA LYS A 57 1.98 -8.40 9.57
C LYS A 57 3.10 -8.95 8.68
N LYS A 58 2.86 -9.14 7.38
CA LYS A 58 3.90 -9.60 6.45
C LYS A 58 4.97 -8.54 6.23
N ASN A 59 6.19 -8.98 6.00
CA ASN A 59 7.26 -8.12 5.54
C ASN A 59 7.29 -8.12 4.00
N LEU A 60 6.85 -7.01 3.41
CA LEU A 60 6.81 -6.73 1.99
C LEU A 60 7.70 -5.51 1.66
N THR A 61 8.75 -5.30 2.45
CA THR A 61 9.72 -4.22 2.23
C THR A 61 10.29 -4.29 0.81
N GLU A 62 10.33 -3.15 0.11
CA GLU A 62 10.82 -3.05 -1.27
C GLU A 62 10.08 -3.94 -2.30
N ALA A 63 8.95 -4.55 -1.95
CA ALA A 63 8.19 -5.39 -2.88
C ALA A 63 7.68 -4.56 -4.07
N ASP A 64 7.71 -5.12 -5.27
CA ASP A 64 7.04 -4.57 -6.44
C ASP A 64 5.59 -5.07 -6.50
N LEU A 65 4.66 -4.19 -6.18
CA LEU A 65 3.20 -4.39 -6.21
C LEU A 65 2.55 -3.51 -7.30
N THR A 66 3.33 -3.11 -8.31
CA THR A 66 2.84 -2.28 -9.42
C THR A 66 1.63 -2.91 -10.06
N GLN A 67 0.53 -2.16 -10.19
CA GLN A 67 -0.73 -2.61 -10.80
C GLN A 67 -1.34 -3.87 -10.14
N ALA A 68 -0.92 -4.27 -8.93
CA ALA A 68 -1.46 -5.42 -8.24
C ALA A 68 -2.95 -5.21 -7.88
N TYR A 69 -3.73 -6.29 -7.93
CA TYR A 69 -5.14 -6.30 -7.53
C TYR A 69 -5.23 -6.68 -6.05
N LEU A 70 -5.43 -5.68 -5.20
CA LEU A 70 -5.38 -5.75 -3.74
C LEU A 70 -6.72 -5.31 -3.09
N ASN A 71 -7.83 -5.32 -3.84
CA ASN A 71 -9.11 -4.85 -3.30
C ASN A 71 -9.56 -5.73 -2.12
N GLY A 72 -9.85 -5.08 -0.99
CA GLY A 72 -10.26 -5.75 0.24
C GLY A 72 -9.19 -6.61 0.90
N VAL A 73 -7.91 -6.50 0.50
CA VAL A 73 -6.79 -7.21 1.12
C VAL A 73 -6.61 -6.76 2.57
N ASN A 74 -6.22 -7.68 3.44
CA ASN A 74 -5.80 -7.35 4.79
C ASN A 74 -4.27 -7.18 4.82
N LEU A 75 -3.79 -5.95 4.93
CA LEU A 75 -2.38 -5.54 5.07
C LEU A 75 -2.14 -4.87 6.43
N SER A 76 -3.02 -5.11 7.42
CA SER A 76 -2.88 -4.51 8.73
C SER A 76 -1.54 -4.87 9.38
N GLU A 77 -0.85 -3.86 9.92
CA GLU A 77 0.48 -4.01 10.54
C GLU A 77 1.57 -4.57 9.60
N ALA A 78 1.32 -4.69 8.28
CA ALA A 78 2.33 -5.12 7.32
C ALA A 78 3.44 -4.06 7.16
N ASN A 79 4.64 -4.51 6.83
CA ASN A 79 5.75 -3.63 6.48
C ASN A 79 5.87 -3.54 4.96
N LEU A 80 5.48 -2.40 4.41
CA LEU A 80 5.51 -2.02 2.99
C LEU A 80 6.49 -0.87 2.73
N SER A 81 7.48 -0.66 3.64
CA SER A 81 8.45 0.42 3.44
C SER A 81 9.22 0.22 2.13
N TRP A 82 9.40 1.33 1.39
CA TRP A 82 10.00 1.37 0.04
C TRP A 82 9.29 0.50 -1.02
N ALA A 83 8.14 -0.09 -0.74
CA ALA A 83 7.39 -0.86 -1.72
C ALA A 83 6.89 0.02 -2.87
N ASN A 84 6.84 -0.55 -4.08
CA ASN A 84 6.26 0.09 -5.24
C ASN A 84 4.81 -0.38 -5.45
N LEU A 85 3.86 0.47 -5.13
CA LEU A 85 2.42 0.26 -5.27
C LEU A 85 1.82 1.13 -6.39
N THR A 86 2.66 1.55 -7.36
CA THR A 86 2.20 2.43 -8.45
C THR A 86 1.02 1.80 -9.20
N GLY A 87 -0.10 2.52 -9.22
CA GLY A 87 -1.34 2.08 -9.87
C GLY A 87 -2.00 0.85 -9.26
N ALA A 88 -1.60 0.40 -8.07
CA ALA A 88 -2.21 -0.74 -7.37
C ALA A 88 -3.69 -0.47 -7.04
N HIS A 89 -4.52 -1.51 -7.07
CA HIS A 89 -5.94 -1.47 -6.75
C HIS A 89 -6.16 -1.89 -5.29
N LEU A 90 -6.22 -0.92 -4.37
CA LEU A 90 -6.32 -1.09 -2.91
C LEU A 90 -7.70 -0.68 -2.37
N GLY A 91 -8.72 -0.63 -3.21
CA GLY A 91 -10.07 -0.26 -2.77
C GLY A 91 -10.56 -1.13 -1.62
N THR A 92 -11.09 -0.54 -0.56
CA THR A 92 -11.56 -1.21 0.66
C THR A 92 -10.52 -2.07 1.38
N ALA A 93 -9.23 -1.89 1.11
CA ALA A 93 -8.14 -2.60 1.78
C ALA A 93 -8.00 -2.17 3.23
N ASN A 94 -7.60 -3.08 4.11
CA ASN A 94 -7.20 -2.77 5.47
C ASN A 94 -5.67 -2.60 5.53
N LEU A 95 -5.23 -1.35 5.66
CA LEU A 95 -3.84 -0.92 5.81
C LEU A 95 -3.59 -0.33 7.22
N SER A 96 -4.50 -0.61 8.17
CA SER A 96 -4.39 -0.04 9.51
C SER A 96 -3.05 -0.39 10.17
N LYS A 97 -2.36 0.63 10.67
CA LYS A 97 -1.01 0.54 11.27
C LYS A 97 0.07 -0.02 10.32
N ALA A 98 -0.18 -0.17 9.03
CA ALA A 98 0.85 -0.59 8.08
C ALA A 98 2.00 0.43 8.03
N ASN A 99 3.21 -0.06 7.80
CA ASN A 99 4.36 0.80 7.53
C ASN A 99 4.52 0.98 6.02
N LEU A 100 4.19 2.17 5.52
CA LEU A 100 4.28 2.60 4.13
C LEU A 100 5.35 3.71 3.97
N GLU A 101 6.32 3.76 4.89
CA GLU A 101 7.38 4.76 4.84
C GLU A 101 8.14 4.66 3.52
N GLU A 102 8.27 5.82 2.82
CA GLU A 102 8.91 5.94 1.51
C GLU A 102 8.29 5.06 0.40
N ALA A 103 7.12 4.47 0.61
CA ALA A 103 6.43 3.70 -0.41
C ALA A 103 5.92 4.59 -1.56
N ASN A 104 5.90 4.04 -2.77
CA ASN A 104 5.34 4.70 -3.94
C ASN A 104 3.91 4.21 -4.22
N LEU A 105 2.92 5.05 -3.92
CA LEU A 105 1.49 4.84 -4.15
C LEU A 105 0.96 5.74 -5.28
N SER A 106 1.83 6.22 -6.17
CA SER A 106 1.40 7.09 -7.26
C SER A 106 0.29 6.42 -8.09
N ARG A 107 -0.82 7.14 -8.31
CA ARG A 107 -2.00 6.67 -9.04
C ARG A 107 -2.65 5.41 -8.46
N ALA A 108 -2.31 5.01 -7.24
CA ALA A 108 -2.98 3.90 -6.57
C ALA A 108 -4.44 4.26 -6.28
N SER A 109 -5.31 3.25 -6.31
CA SER A 109 -6.72 3.39 -5.96
C SER A 109 -6.94 2.87 -4.54
N LEU A 110 -7.14 3.80 -3.59
CA LEU A 110 -7.28 3.56 -2.14
C LEU A 110 -8.69 3.90 -1.63
N PHE A 111 -9.69 3.95 -2.53
CA PHE A 111 -11.03 4.36 -2.16
C PHE A 111 -11.61 3.48 -1.04
N TRP A 112 -12.19 4.10 -0.02
CA TRP A 112 -12.77 3.43 1.17
C TRP A 112 -11.81 2.49 1.90
N SER A 113 -10.49 2.70 1.80
CA SER A 113 -9.50 1.91 2.54
C SER A 113 -9.33 2.41 3.98
N ASP A 114 -8.97 1.50 4.87
CA ASP A 114 -8.59 1.82 6.25
C ASP A 114 -7.07 2.00 6.34
N LEU A 115 -6.63 3.24 6.53
CA LEU A 115 -5.25 3.66 6.75
C LEU A 115 -5.04 4.19 8.17
N THR A 116 -5.93 3.85 9.11
CA THR A 116 -5.85 4.33 10.49
C THR A 116 -4.49 4.02 11.10
N LYS A 117 -3.81 5.05 11.62
CA LYS A 117 -2.48 4.95 12.23
C LYS A 117 -1.37 4.42 11.30
N ALA A 118 -1.59 4.32 10.00
CA ALA A 118 -0.54 3.95 9.05
C ALA A 118 0.61 4.96 9.05
N ASN A 119 1.83 4.49 8.80
CA ASN A 119 2.99 5.34 8.60
C ASN A 119 3.22 5.56 7.10
N LEU A 120 2.89 6.74 6.61
CA LEU A 120 3.07 7.21 5.24
C LEU A 120 4.14 8.31 5.16
N THR A 121 5.07 8.35 6.12
CA THR A 121 6.15 9.34 6.13
C THR A 121 6.99 9.20 4.87
N TRP A 122 7.20 10.31 4.14
CA TRP A 122 7.89 10.36 2.85
C TRP A 122 7.23 9.57 1.70
N ALA A 123 6.05 9.00 1.89
CA ALA A 123 5.35 8.26 0.84
C ALA A 123 4.98 9.18 -0.34
N VAL A 124 4.94 8.59 -1.54
CA VAL A 124 4.51 9.28 -2.76
C VAL A 124 3.10 8.84 -3.13
N LEU A 125 2.12 9.76 -2.99
CA LEU A 125 0.69 9.55 -3.28
C LEU A 125 0.23 10.43 -4.45
N THR A 126 1.13 10.77 -5.36
CA THR A 126 0.80 11.65 -6.51
C THR A 126 -0.33 11.05 -7.34
N GLU A 127 -1.40 11.83 -7.55
CA GLU A 127 -2.59 11.41 -8.32
C GLU A 127 -3.30 10.16 -7.75
N ALA A 128 -3.06 9.79 -6.47
CA ALA A 128 -3.77 8.68 -5.83
C ALA A 128 -5.23 9.03 -5.57
N ASN A 129 -6.12 8.04 -5.68
CA ASN A 129 -7.51 8.17 -5.28
C ASN A 129 -7.71 7.62 -3.86
N LEU A 130 -7.94 8.52 -2.90
CA LEU A 130 -8.18 8.22 -1.48
C LEU A 130 -9.64 8.47 -1.08
N THR A 131 -10.56 8.67 -2.04
CA THR A 131 -11.96 8.98 -1.76
C THR A 131 -12.55 8.07 -0.68
N GLY A 132 -13.08 8.65 0.39
CA GLY A 132 -13.70 7.94 1.50
C GLY A 132 -12.73 7.13 2.38
N ALA A 133 -11.42 7.27 2.22
CA ALA A 133 -10.46 6.55 3.04
C ALA A 133 -10.37 7.12 4.47
N ASP A 134 -10.14 6.26 5.45
CA ASP A 134 -9.88 6.64 6.83
C ASP A 134 -8.38 6.75 7.10
N LEU A 135 -7.90 7.98 7.26
CA LEU A 135 -6.51 8.33 7.61
C LEU A 135 -6.38 8.82 9.06
N THR A 136 -7.35 8.50 9.92
CA THR A 136 -7.34 8.90 11.33
C THR A 136 -6.04 8.51 12.01
N LYS A 137 -5.34 9.51 12.56
CA LYS A 137 -4.03 9.36 13.23
C LYS A 137 -2.91 8.80 12.34
N ALA A 138 -3.05 8.79 11.02
CA ALA A 138 -1.98 8.42 10.10
C ALA A 138 -0.82 9.45 10.15
N LYS A 139 0.37 9.00 9.82
CA LYS A 139 1.56 9.86 9.70
C LYS A 139 1.83 10.12 8.22
N LEU A 140 1.59 11.33 7.76
CA LEU A 140 1.82 11.79 6.39
C LEU A 140 2.93 12.86 6.34
N ASN A 141 3.85 12.83 7.31
CA ASN A 141 4.92 13.81 7.34
C ASN A 141 5.78 13.71 6.08
N TRP A 142 5.99 14.85 5.40
CA TRP A 142 6.76 14.94 4.17
C TRP A 142 6.22 14.10 2.99
N ALA A 143 5.02 13.55 3.10
CA ALA A 143 4.38 12.81 2.00
C ALA A 143 4.07 13.75 0.82
N ASN A 144 4.10 13.20 -0.39
CA ASN A 144 3.72 13.91 -1.59
C ASN A 144 2.32 13.52 -2.05
N LEU A 145 1.34 14.37 -1.80
CA LEU A 145 -0.07 14.21 -2.17
C LEU A 145 -0.45 15.05 -3.40
N THR A 146 0.52 15.46 -4.22
CA THR A 146 0.25 16.31 -5.39
C THR A 146 -0.83 15.69 -6.28
N GLY A 147 -1.96 16.40 -6.47
CA GLY A 147 -3.07 15.96 -7.30
C GLY A 147 -3.86 14.77 -6.75
N ALA A 148 -3.62 14.33 -5.52
CA ALA A 148 -4.40 13.27 -4.89
C ALA A 148 -5.85 13.71 -4.65
N ASP A 149 -6.79 12.78 -4.72
CA ASP A 149 -8.19 12.99 -4.39
C ASP A 149 -8.46 12.53 -2.95
N LEU A 150 -8.73 13.51 -2.08
CA LEU A 150 -9.07 13.33 -0.67
C LEU A 150 -10.57 13.60 -0.40
N THR A 151 -11.42 13.45 -1.39
CA THR A 151 -12.89 13.60 -1.20
C THR A 151 -13.39 12.63 -0.14
N GLU A 152 -14.18 13.12 0.81
CA GLU A 152 -14.77 12.33 1.91
C GLU A 152 -13.75 11.63 2.82
N VAL A 153 -12.49 12.07 2.85
CA VAL A 153 -11.42 11.49 3.69
C VAL A 153 -11.51 11.97 5.13
N GLU A 154 -11.24 11.09 6.09
CA GLU A 154 -11.09 11.40 7.51
C GLU A 154 -9.60 11.55 7.86
N LEU A 155 -9.17 12.78 8.23
CA LEU A 155 -7.78 13.09 8.63
C LEU A 155 -7.65 13.39 10.12
N THR A 156 -8.67 13.13 10.94
CA THR A 156 -8.66 13.48 12.36
C THR A 156 -7.42 12.97 13.08
N GLY A 157 -6.64 13.90 13.64
CA GLY A 157 -5.41 13.57 14.36
C GLY A 157 -4.27 13.05 13.48
N ALA A 158 -4.38 13.07 12.16
CA ALA A 158 -3.27 12.77 11.26
C ALA A 158 -2.19 13.87 11.32
N SER A 159 -0.95 13.54 10.97
CA SER A 159 0.14 14.50 10.87
C SER A 159 0.51 14.76 9.41
N LEU A 160 0.35 16.00 8.97
CA LEU A 160 0.67 16.48 7.61
C LEU A 160 1.89 17.41 7.59
N THR A 161 2.76 17.35 8.60
CA THR A 161 3.93 18.25 8.69
C THR A 161 4.83 18.10 7.46
N GLY A 162 5.01 19.18 6.71
CA GLY A 162 5.83 19.17 5.49
C GLY A 162 5.25 18.43 4.30
N ALA A 163 4.02 17.92 4.38
CA ALA A 163 3.36 17.27 3.26
C ALA A 163 3.12 18.26 2.09
N ASN A 164 3.29 17.76 0.87
CA ASN A 164 2.98 18.51 -0.34
C ASN A 164 1.53 18.25 -0.77
N LEU A 165 0.67 19.25 -0.60
CA LEU A 165 -0.75 19.21 -0.92
C LEU A 165 -1.09 20.00 -2.20
N THR A 166 -0.13 20.21 -3.10
CA THR A 166 -0.34 20.96 -4.33
C THR A 166 -1.37 20.27 -5.22
N ARG A 167 -2.44 20.98 -5.58
CA ARG A 167 -3.55 20.45 -6.41
C ARG A 167 -4.31 19.26 -5.78
N THR A 168 -4.14 19.01 -4.48
CA THR A 168 -4.94 18.01 -3.78
C THR A 168 -6.40 18.46 -3.76
N ILE A 169 -7.32 17.54 -4.02
CA ILE A 169 -8.77 17.80 -3.98
C ILE A 169 -9.28 17.54 -2.56
N PHE A 170 -9.97 18.55 -1.99
CA PHE A 170 -10.61 18.45 -0.68
C PHE A 170 -12.10 18.75 -0.85
N CYS A 171 -12.93 17.72 -0.86
CA CYS A 171 -14.39 17.85 -0.89
C CYS A 171 -14.96 16.97 0.22
N GLU A 172 -15.74 17.57 1.13
CA GLU A 172 -16.25 16.87 2.32
C GLU A 172 -15.15 16.17 3.14
N THR A 173 -13.92 16.75 3.15
CA THR A 173 -12.76 16.18 3.82
C THR A 173 -12.71 16.67 5.28
N GLU A 174 -12.67 15.75 6.24
CA GLU A 174 -12.42 16.08 7.64
C GLU A 174 -10.92 16.26 7.89
N MET A 175 -10.52 17.49 8.22
CA MET A 175 -9.12 17.86 8.42
C MET A 175 -8.58 17.37 9.78
N THR A 176 -7.28 17.54 9.99
CA THR A 176 -6.56 17.04 11.18
C THR A 176 -7.07 17.57 12.52
N ASP A 177 -7.74 18.70 12.52
CA ASP A 177 -8.35 19.37 13.67
C ASP A 177 -9.87 19.14 13.80
N GLY A 178 -10.44 18.29 12.93
CA GLY A 178 -11.87 17.99 12.88
C GLY A 178 -12.70 19.02 12.09
N THR A 179 -12.08 20.00 11.44
CA THR A 179 -12.81 20.95 10.57
C THR A 179 -13.03 20.36 9.18
N MET A 180 -14.14 20.75 8.52
CA MET A 180 -14.43 20.31 7.16
C MET A 180 -13.78 21.22 6.12
N ASN A 181 -13.13 20.62 5.14
CA ASN A 181 -12.58 21.32 3.99
C ASN A 181 -13.35 20.94 2.70
N ASN A 182 -13.92 21.96 2.06
CA ASN A 182 -14.71 21.85 0.84
C ASN A 182 -14.11 22.67 -0.31
N SER A 183 -12.82 22.97 -0.26
CA SER A 183 -12.17 23.86 -1.25
C SER A 183 -12.09 23.26 -2.66
N GLY A 184 -12.28 21.96 -2.79
CA GLY A 184 -12.22 21.22 -4.06
C GLY A 184 -13.59 20.73 -4.57
N CYS A 185 -14.69 21.01 -3.84
CA CYS A 185 -16.02 20.75 -4.37
C CYS A 185 -16.35 21.81 -5.45
#